data_23a57ce9739f4af3d52c820f4f485327
#
_entry.id   23a57ce9739f4af3d52c820f4f485327
#
_cell.length_a   1.000
_cell.length_b   1.000
_cell.length_c   1.000
_cell.angle_alpha   90.00
_cell.angle_beta   90.00
_cell.angle_gamma   90.00
#
_symmetry.space_group_name_H-M   'P 1'
#
loop_
_entity.id
_entity.type
_entity.pdbx_description
1 polymer ?
#
loop_
_entity_poly.entity_id
_entity_poly.type
_entity_poly.pdbx_seq_one_letter_code
_entity_poly.pdbx_strand_id
1 'polypeptide(L)'
;LKRLRREIENLPDTGIPAKLKESAKETLKAVTDILGRDAFFEDTSTLAASADDLDKLVASTTIEIADQQKDLVAGELNRWQESADWADLNEDDRTWFTKEAATLTIDAEATLDGLKKLLNHDYSLNHRLRDLALAVAAKAKVRRDERKKVKDEDDNGKDEGGAVTVKETTVMIPTVFQSASQIETLVAELNKLRSQIDKKTRIRIVWKEID
;
A
#
# COMPACT_ATOMS: atom_id res chain seq x y z
N LEU A 1 21.03 1.65 -31.72
CA LEU A 1 20.88 3.11 -31.72
C LEU A 1 19.42 3.54 -31.59
N LYS A 2 18.52 3.16 -32.50
CA LYS A 2 17.09 3.53 -32.43
C LYS A 2 16.41 3.05 -31.14
N ARG A 3 16.77 1.88 -30.62
CA ARG A 3 16.28 1.35 -29.34
C ARG A 3 16.78 2.20 -28.17
N LEU A 4 18.08 2.44 -28.09
CA LEU A 4 18.70 3.27 -27.05
C LEU A 4 18.10 4.69 -27.02
N ARG A 5 17.94 5.31 -28.18
CA ARG A 5 17.25 6.60 -28.30
C ARG A 5 15.86 6.56 -27.69
N ARG A 6 15.04 5.56 -28.05
CA ARG A 6 13.68 5.42 -27.50
C ARG A 6 13.69 5.19 -26.00
N GLU A 7 14.64 4.40 -25.47
CA GLU A 7 14.77 4.15 -24.05
C GLU A 7 15.09 5.44 -23.27
N ILE A 8 16.01 6.27 -23.79
CA ILE A 8 16.36 7.56 -23.22
C ILE A 8 15.19 8.55 -23.30
N GLU A 9 14.53 8.66 -24.45
CA GLU A 9 13.37 9.53 -24.64
C GLU A 9 12.19 9.15 -23.75
N ASN A 10 12.15 7.92 -23.27
CA ASN A 10 11.13 7.40 -22.36
C ASN A 10 11.55 7.46 -20.87
N LEU A 11 12.68 8.06 -20.52
CA LEU A 11 13.02 8.31 -19.12
C LEU A 11 11.99 9.26 -18.48
N PRO A 12 11.58 9.00 -17.24
CA PRO A 12 10.67 9.89 -16.53
C PRO A 12 11.28 11.28 -16.36
N ASP A 13 10.48 12.33 -16.54
CA ASP A 13 10.93 13.72 -16.34
C ASP A 13 11.14 14.07 -14.87
N THR A 14 10.47 13.36 -13.97
CA THR A 14 10.48 13.62 -12.52
C THR A 14 10.91 12.38 -11.75
N GLY A 15 11.42 12.58 -10.55
CA GLY A 15 11.79 11.49 -9.64
C GLY A 15 13.15 10.85 -9.88
N ILE A 16 13.87 11.22 -10.95
CA ILE A 16 15.22 10.71 -11.23
C ILE A 16 16.30 11.74 -10.86
N PRO A 17 17.49 11.28 -10.40
CA PRO A 17 18.61 12.15 -10.06
C PRO A 17 19.07 13.03 -11.24
N ALA A 18 19.50 14.26 -10.94
CA ALA A 18 19.99 15.20 -11.95
C ALA A 18 21.13 14.60 -12.79
N LYS A 19 22.03 13.84 -12.16
CA LYS A 19 23.17 13.18 -12.82
C LYS A 19 22.70 12.18 -13.90
N LEU A 20 21.63 11.42 -13.62
CA LEU A 20 21.06 10.49 -14.61
C LEU A 20 20.42 11.24 -15.77
N LYS A 21 19.72 12.37 -15.51
CA LYS A 21 19.17 13.23 -16.55
C LYS A 21 20.22 13.81 -17.47
N GLU A 22 21.33 14.27 -16.89
CA GLU A 22 22.43 14.87 -17.64
C GLU A 22 23.12 13.82 -18.54
N SER A 23 23.48 12.66 -17.97
CA SER A 23 24.06 11.55 -18.72
C SER A 23 23.13 11.06 -19.84
N ALA A 24 21.82 10.99 -19.59
CA ALA A 24 20.83 10.62 -20.60
C ALA A 24 20.78 11.65 -21.74
N LYS A 25 20.81 12.94 -21.45
CA LYS A 25 20.85 14.01 -22.47
C LYS A 25 22.11 13.97 -23.32
N GLU A 26 23.27 13.77 -22.69
CA GLU A 26 24.56 13.65 -23.39
C GLU A 26 24.56 12.43 -24.31
N THR A 27 24.10 11.27 -23.83
CA THR A 27 23.97 10.05 -24.62
C THR A 27 22.99 10.23 -25.78
N LEU A 28 21.83 10.88 -25.52
CA LEU A 28 20.83 11.16 -26.57
C LEU A 28 21.40 12.07 -27.66
N LYS A 29 22.17 13.09 -27.27
CA LYS A 29 22.87 13.98 -28.21
C LYS A 29 23.86 13.19 -29.05
N ALA A 30 24.72 12.38 -28.42
CA ALA A 30 25.70 11.54 -29.13
C ALA A 30 25.01 10.57 -30.12
N VAL A 31 23.92 9.91 -29.71
CA VAL A 31 23.10 9.04 -30.57
C VAL A 31 22.54 9.81 -31.77
N THR A 32 22.01 11.01 -31.53
CA THR A 32 21.40 11.83 -32.57
C THR A 32 22.45 12.33 -33.57
N ASP A 33 23.58 12.78 -33.08
CA ASP A 33 24.71 13.24 -33.91
C ASP A 33 25.27 12.12 -34.78
N ILE A 34 25.37 10.91 -34.25
CA ILE A 34 25.85 9.73 -35.03
C ILE A 34 24.81 9.30 -36.05
N LEU A 35 23.52 9.28 -35.71
CA LEU A 35 22.45 8.94 -36.65
C LEU A 35 22.31 9.94 -37.82
N GLY A 36 22.77 11.19 -37.63
CA GLY A 36 22.78 12.22 -38.65
C GLY A 36 24.01 12.19 -39.60
N ARG A 37 24.97 11.28 -39.39
CA ARG A 37 26.18 11.16 -40.23
C ARG A 37 26.04 10.06 -41.28
N ASP A 38 26.51 10.29 -42.48
CA ASP A 38 26.51 9.28 -43.57
C ASP A 38 27.43 8.06 -43.28
N ALA A 39 28.43 8.24 -42.37
CA ALA A 39 29.41 7.21 -41.98
C ALA A 39 29.29 6.82 -40.49
N PHE A 40 28.09 6.53 -40.03
CA PHE A 40 27.82 6.27 -38.59
C PHE A 40 28.49 5.01 -38.02
N PHE A 41 29.10 4.16 -38.86
CA PHE A 41 29.77 2.92 -38.43
C PHE A 41 31.17 3.17 -37.81
N GLU A 42 31.77 4.34 -38.01
CA GLU A 42 33.15 4.60 -37.60
C GLU A 42 33.30 5.05 -36.13
N ASP A 43 32.20 5.59 -35.50
CA ASP A 43 32.21 6.17 -34.17
C ASP A 43 31.48 5.32 -33.12
N THR A 44 31.29 4.03 -33.33
CA THR A 44 30.48 3.18 -32.43
C THR A 44 31.09 2.91 -31.07
N SER A 45 32.41 3.01 -30.92
CA SER A 45 33.11 2.74 -29.66
C SER A 45 32.79 3.78 -28.57
N THR A 46 32.75 5.06 -28.92
CA THR A 46 32.40 6.14 -28.01
C THR A 46 30.94 6.04 -27.54
N LEU A 47 30.07 5.67 -28.47
CA LEU A 47 28.65 5.47 -28.16
C LEU A 47 28.42 4.26 -27.25
N ALA A 48 29.14 3.16 -27.50
CA ALA A 48 29.07 1.97 -26.67
C ALA A 48 29.49 2.32 -25.22
N ALA A 49 30.57 3.06 -25.02
CA ALA A 49 31.01 3.51 -23.70
C ALA A 49 29.94 4.39 -23.02
N SER A 50 29.34 5.34 -23.74
CA SER A 50 28.28 6.20 -23.18
C SER A 50 27.02 5.41 -22.82
N ALA A 51 26.66 4.38 -23.62
CA ALA A 51 25.54 3.50 -23.34
C ALA A 51 25.80 2.65 -22.08
N ASP A 52 27.00 2.07 -21.96
CA ASP A 52 27.41 1.29 -20.80
C ASP A 52 27.40 2.14 -19.51
N ASP A 53 27.84 3.38 -19.60
CA ASP A 53 27.84 4.31 -18.45
C ASP A 53 26.41 4.72 -18.06
N LEU A 54 25.53 4.90 -19.03
CA LEU A 54 24.10 5.13 -18.77
C LEU A 54 23.45 3.91 -18.12
N ASP A 55 23.72 2.70 -18.60
CA ASP A 55 23.18 1.46 -18.03
C ASP A 55 23.66 1.26 -16.58
N LYS A 56 24.94 1.50 -16.29
CA LYS A 56 25.47 1.48 -14.90
C LYS A 56 24.78 2.51 -14.01
N LEU A 57 24.53 3.71 -14.54
CA LEU A 57 23.87 4.77 -13.79
C LEU A 57 22.40 4.46 -13.55
N VAL A 58 21.69 3.88 -14.52
CA VAL A 58 20.32 3.37 -14.35
C VAL A 58 20.30 2.28 -13.29
N ALA A 59 21.21 1.31 -13.37
CA ALA A 59 21.30 0.22 -12.40
C ALA A 59 21.55 0.73 -10.98
N SER A 60 22.54 1.62 -10.78
CA SER A 60 22.83 2.18 -9.47
C SER A 60 21.69 3.02 -8.92
N THR A 61 21.03 3.81 -9.76
CA THR A 61 19.85 4.61 -9.36
C THR A 61 18.68 3.71 -8.99
N THR A 62 18.45 2.62 -9.72
CA THR A 62 17.38 1.67 -9.40
C THR A 62 17.59 1.05 -8.02
N ILE A 63 18.81 0.62 -7.72
CA ILE A 63 19.17 0.06 -6.41
C ILE A 63 18.97 1.10 -5.32
N GLU A 64 19.48 2.31 -5.52
CA GLU A 64 19.37 3.41 -4.54
C GLU A 64 17.91 3.73 -4.20
N ILE A 65 17.04 3.86 -5.20
CA ILE A 65 15.60 4.13 -4.98
C ILE A 65 14.92 2.94 -4.30
N ALA A 66 15.27 1.70 -4.68
CA ALA A 66 14.71 0.52 -4.03
C ALA A 66 15.09 0.47 -2.54
N ASP A 67 16.33 0.78 -2.20
CA ASP A 67 16.79 0.81 -0.82
C ASP A 67 16.14 1.96 -0.03
N GLN A 68 16.01 3.15 -0.62
CA GLN A 68 15.29 4.27 -0.01
C GLN A 68 13.83 3.92 0.30
N GLN A 69 13.15 3.20 -0.60
CA GLN A 69 11.76 2.74 -0.36
C GLN A 69 11.68 1.71 0.75
N LYS A 70 12.63 0.77 0.81
CA LYS A 70 12.72 -0.23 1.91
C LYS A 70 12.96 0.46 3.25
N ASP A 71 13.90 1.42 3.30
CA ASP A 71 14.20 2.17 4.51
C ASP A 71 13.01 3.01 4.97
N LEU A 72 12.26 3.62 4.03
CA LEU A 72 11.05 4.36 4.33
C LEU A 72 9.98 3.46 4.95
N VAL A 73 9.72 2.30 4.37
CA VAL A 73 8.74 1.33 4.90
C VAL A 73 9.17 0.83 6.28
N ALA A 74 10.44 0.47 6.45
CA ALA A 74 10.98 0.02 7.72
C ALA A 74 10.90 1.10 8.80
N GLY A 75 11.23 2.35 8.44
CA GLY A 75 11.14 3.50 9.34
C GLY A 75 9.71 3.80 9.80
N GLU A 76 8.73 3.73 8.88
CA GLU A 76 7.33 3.91 9.24
C GLU A 76 6.80 2.75 10.09
N LEU A 77 7.16 1.50 9.78
CA LEU A 77 6.80 0.34 10.60
C LEU A 77 7.36 0.47 12.02
N ASN A 78 8.62 0.85 12.19
CA ASN A 78 9.22 1.08 13.50
C ASN A 78 8.47 2.18 14.26
N ARG A 79 8.12 3.29 13.59
CA ARG A 79 7.33 4.37 14.20
C ARG A 79 5.98 3.88 14.69
N TRP A 80 5.30 3.02 13.92
CA TRP A 80 4.03 2.42 14.37
C TRP A 80 4.25 1.52 15.58
N GLN A 81 5.29 0.67 15.56
CA GLN A 81 5.61 -0.24 16.65
C GLN A 81 5.90 0.48 17.98
N GLU A 82 6.45 1.70 17.93
CA GLU A 82 6.70 2.55 19.08
C GLU A 82 5.46 3.33 19.54
N SER A 83 4.39 3.35 18.75
CA SER A 83 3.19 4.12 19.06
C SER A 83 2.32 3.47 20.14
N ALA A 84 1.57 4.30 20.87
CA ALA A 84 0.57 3.82 21.81
C ALA A 84 -0.53 2.99 21.14
N ASP A 85 -0.88 3.32 19.89
CA ASP A 85 -1.87 2.57 19.11
C ASP A 85 -1.39 1.13 18.85
N TRP A 86 -0.12 0.94 18.55
CA TRP A 86 0.45 -0.40 18.36
C TRP A 86 0.41 -1.24 19.63
N ALA A 87 0.65 -0.61 20.78
CA ALA A 87 0.57 -1.30 22.08
C ALA A 87 -0.83 -1.85 22.37
N ASP A 88 -1.85 -1.20 21.83
CA ASP A 88 -3.24 -1.62 21.99
C ASP A 88 -3.68 -2.76 21.06
N LEU A 89 -2.94 -3.05 20.00
CA LEU A 89 -3.20 -4.16 19.10
C LEU A 89 -2.91 -5.52 19.77
N ASN A 90 -3.64 -6.54 19.36
CA ASN A 90 -3.29 -7.94 19.71
C ASN A 90 -2.19 -8.46 18.74
N GLU A 91 -1.71 -9.67 19.01
CA GLU A 91 -0.61 -10.29 18.26
C GLU A 91 -0.97 -10.57 16.80
N ASP A 92 -2.19 -11.00 16.53
CA ASP A 92 -2.68 -11.26 15.18
C ASP A 92 -2.74 -9.98 14.36
N ASP A 93 -3.26 -8.90 14.95
CA ASP A 93 -3.32 -7.59 14.29
C ASP A 93 -1.91 -7.06 13.99
N ARG A 94 -0.96 -7.16 14.93
CA ARG A 94 0.44 -6.76 14.73
C ARG A 94 1.12 -7.56 13.62
N THR A 95 0.92 -8.86 13.62
CA THR A 95 1.45 -9.76 12.60
C THR A 95 0.89 -9.40 11.22
N TRP A 96 -0.41 -9.12 11.15
CA TRP A 96 -1.05 -8.72 9.90
C TRP A 96 -0.48 -7.40 9.36
N PHE A 97 -0.41 -6.36 10.20
CA PHE A 97 0.15 -5.06 9.78
C PHE A 97 1.62 -5.15 9.37
N THR A 98 2.42 -5.95 10.05
CA THR A 98 3.82 -6.19 9.67
C THR A 98 3.92 -6.84 8.29
N LYS A 99 3.08 -7.85 8.01
CA LYS A 99 3.02 -8.49 6.70
C LYS A 99 2.55 -7.52 5.61
N GLU A 100 1.50 -6.76 5.87
CA GLU A 100 1.01 -5.76 4.92
C GLU A 100 2.08 -4.71 4.60
N ALA A 101 2.79 -4.20 5.61
CA ALA A 101 3.90 -3.26 5.40
C ALA A 101 4.99 -3.89 4.50
N ALA A 102 5.33 -5.15 4.71
CA ALA A 102 6.31 -5.85 3.87
C ALA A 102 5.88 -5.96 2.39
N THR A 103 4.57 -6.03 2.10
CA THR A 103 4.06 -6.04 0.71
C THR A 103 4.19 -4.70 0.01
N LEU A 104 4.49 -3.62 0.74
CA LEU A 104 4.68 -2.30 0.18
C LEU A 104 6.03 -2.13 -0.50
N THR A 105 6.99 -3.00 -0.24
CA THR A 105 8.26 -3.01 -0.98
C THR A 105 8.13 -3.85 -2.22
N ILE A 106 8.72 -3.39 -3.33
CA ILE A 106 8.77 -4.15 -4.57
C ILE A 106 10.22 -4.43 -4.94
N ASP A 107 10.46 -5.62 -5.46
CA ASP A 107 11.73 -5.93 -6.08
C ASP A 107 11.70 -5.46 -7.54
N ALA A 108 12.75 -4.76 -7.94
CA ALA A 108 12.91 -4.29 -9.30
C ALA A 108 14.29 -4.71 -9.83
N GLU A 109 14.31 -5.17 -11.06
CA GLU A 109 15.56 -5.42 -11.75
C GLU A 109 16.31 -4.10 -11.95
N ALA A 110 17.64 -4.14 -11.94
CA ALA A 110 18.52 -2.99 -12.16
C ALA A 110 18.53 -2.58 -13.65
N THR A 111 17.36 -2.28 -14.19
CA THR A 111 17.09 -1.93 -15.58
C THR A 111 16.22 -0.66 -15.64
N LEU A 112 16.11 -0.06 -16.82
CA LEU A 112 15.24 1.10 -17.04
C LEU A 112 13.77 0.80 -16.73
N ASP A 113 13.30 -0.41 -17.07
CA ASP A 113 11.91 -0.80 -16.76
C ASP A 113 11.72 -1.02 -15.24
N GLY A 114 12.73 -1.56 -14.56
CA GLY A 114 12.75 -1.65 -13.10
C GLY A 114 12.73 -0.28 -12.44
N LEU A 115 13.55 0.66 -12.94
CA LEU A 115 13.53 2.04 -12.47
C LEU A 115 12.15 2.69 -12.62
N LYS A 116 11.51 2.53 -13.79
CA LYS A 116 10.15 3.05 -14.03
C LYS A 116 9.12 2.45 -13.07
N LYS A 117 9.21 1.15 -12.82
CA LYS A 117 8.32 0.48 -11.84
C LYS A 117 8.48 1.08 -10.45
N LEU A 118 9.71 1.28 -9.99
CA LEU A 118 9.99 1.89 -8.69
C LEU A 118 9.48 3.33 -8.59
N LEU A 119 9.70 4.16 -9.61
CA LEU A 119 9.22 5.54 -9.62
C LEU A 119 7.70 5.64 -9.62
N ASN A 120 7.01 4.78 -10.37
CA ASN A 120 5.55 4.70 -10.34
C ASN A 120 5.04 4.21 -8.98
N HIS A 121 5.78 3.28 -8.35
CA HIS A 121 5.45 2.78 -7.03
C HIS A 121 5.64 3.85 -5.96
N ASP A 122 6.72 4.62 -6.01
CA ASP A 122 7.05 5.70 -5.08
C ASP A 122 5.91 6.72 -4.96
N TYR A 123 5.27 7.07 -6.07
CA TYR A 123 4.12 7.97 -6.07
C TYR A 123 2.95 7.47 -5.21
N SER A 124 2.73 6.16 -5.15
CA SER A 124 1.65 5.54 -4.37
C SER A 124 2.08 5.11 -2.96
N LEU A 125 3.36 4.91 -2.73
CA LEU A 125 3.91 4.34 -1.49
C LEU A 125 3.54 5.17 -0.26
N ASN A 126 3.74 6.48 -0.31
CA ASN A 126 3.41 7.39 0.80
C ASN A 126 1.91 7.38 1.14
N HIS A 127 1.02 7.28 0.14
CA HIS A 127 -0.41 7.14 0.37
C HIS A 127 -0.74 5.83 1.07
N ARG A 128 -0.19 4.72 0.58
CA ARG A 128 -0.42 3.39 1.16
C ARG A 128 0.11 3.27 2.59
N LEU A 129 1.29 3.85 2.89
CA LEU A 129 1.83 3.92 4.24
C LEU A 129 0.92 4.72 5.17
N ARG A 130 0.41 5.86 4.70
CA ARG A 130 -0.55 6.67 5.46
C ARG A 130 -1.86 5.92 5.71
N ASP A 131 -2.38 5.23 4.72
CA ASP A 131 -3.61 4.44 4.86
C ASP A 131 -3.43 3.31 5.88
N LEU A 132 -2.28 2.63 5.86
CA LEU A 132 -1.95 1.63 6.87
C LEU A 132 -1.81 2.24 8.27
N ALA A 133 -1.17 3.40 8.42
CA ALA A 133 -1.08 4.09 9.70
C ALA A 133 -2.47 4.43 10.26
N LEU A 134 -3.38 4.91 9.41
CA LEU A 134 -4.77 5.17 9.80
C LEU A 134 -5.51 3.88 10.19
N ALA A 135 -5.24 2.79 9.48
CA ALA A 135 -5.82 1.48 9.80
C ALA A 135 -5.31 0.95 11.15
N VAL A 136 -4.02 1.13 11.48
CA VAL A 136 -3.45 0.82 12.81
C VAL A 136 -4.20 1.58 13.89
N ALA A 137 -4.35 2.89 13.75
CA ALA A 137 -5.04 3.74 14.74
C ALA A 137 -6.53 3.34 14.90
N ALA A 138 -7.22 3.08 13.79
CA ALA A 138 -8.62 2.65 13.80
C ALA A 138 -8.78 1.29 14.51
N LYS A 139 -7.90 0.34 14.22
CA LYS A 139 -7.92 -0.99 14.84
C LYS A 139 -7.61 -0.93 16.34
N ALA A 140 -6.62 -0.12 16.72
CA ALA A 140 -6.27 0.12 18.13
C ALA A 140 -7.46 0.70 18.91
N LYS A 141 -8.18 1.64 18.29
CA LYS A 141 -9.41 2.20 18.91
C LYS A 141 -10.44 1.10 19.16
N VAL A 142 -10.70 0.23 18.21
CA VAL A 142 -11.63 -0.89 18.39
C VAL A 142 -11.19 -1.77 19.55
N ARG A 143 -9.90 -2.12 19.64
CA ARG A 143 -9.36 -2.95 20.74
C ARG A 143 -9.48 -2.27 22.11
N ARG A 144 -9.26 -0.95 22.18
CA ARG A 144 -9.49 -0.18 23.41
C ARG A 144 -10.95 -0.21 23.84
N ASP A 145 -11.87 -0.04 22.90
CA ASP A 145 -13.30 -0.04 23.18
C ASP A 145 -13.80 -1.44 23.61
N GLU A 146 -13.27 -2.50 23.02
CA GLU A 146 -13.52 -3.89 23.44
C GLU A 146 -13.04 -4.14 24.88
N ARG A 147 -11.83 -3.68 25.26
CA ARG A 147 -11.30 -3.84 26.63
C ARG A 147 -12.11 -3.04 27.67
N LYS A 148 -12.63 -1.87 27.29
CA LYS A 148 -13.51 -1.09 28.19
C LYS A 148 -14.82 -1.81 28.46
N LYS A 149 -15.44 -2.38 27.42
CA LYS A 149 -16.68 -3.16 27.57
C LYS A 149 -16.51 -4.35 28.50
N VAL A 150 -15.39 -5.08 28.38
CA VAL A 150 -15.10 -6.22 29.27
C VAL A 150 -14.92 -5.73 30.73
N LYS A 151 -14.24 -4.61 30.97
CA LYS A 151 -14.07 -4.05 32.32
C LYS A 151 -15.39 -3.57 32.91
N ASP A 152 -16.24 -2.92 32.12
CA ASP A 152 -17.55 -2.47 32.57
C ASP A 152 -18.49 -3.66 32.86
N GLU A 153 -18.28 -4.82 32.22
CA GLU A 153 -19.01 -6.07 32.50
C GLU A 153 -18.52 -6.74 33.81
N ASP A 154 -17.23 -6.70 34.13
CA ASP A 154 -16.67 -7.25 35.37
C ASP A 154 -17.03 -6.39 36.61
N ASP A 155 -17.09 -5.08 36.44
CA ASP A 155 -17.43 -4.15 37.55
C ASP A 155 -18.96 -4.11 37.85
N ASN A 156 -19.81 -4.42 36.86
CA ASN A 156 -21.25 -4.60 37.02
C ASN A 156 -21.64 -6.02 37.53
N GLY A 157 -20.69 -6.92 37.73
CA GLY A 157 -20.93 -8.29 38.22
C GLY A 157 -21.36 -8.39 39.68
N LYS A 158 -21.69 -7.30 40.37
CA LYS A 158 -22.16 -7.30 41.77
C LYS A 158 -23.63 -6.93 41.98
N ASP A 159 -24.41 -6.74 40.90
CA ASP A 159 -25.85 -6.56 41.09
C ASP A 159 -26.69 -7.30 40.05
N GLU A 160 -27.49 -8.22 40.60
CA GLU A 160 -28.66 -8.89 40.04
C GLU A 160 -28.53 -9.73 38.74
N GLY A 161 -28.53 -11.04 38.95
CA GLY A 161 -28.64 -12.12 37.94
C GLY A 161 -29.84 -12.02 37.00
N GLY A 162 -29.75 -11.20 35.97
CA GLY A 162 -30.64 -11.24 34.84
C GLY A 162 -29.92 -11.91 33.65
N ALA A 163 -30.39 -13.07 33.22
CA ALA A 163 -29.84 -13.78 32.05
C ALA A 163 -29.82 -12.88 30.80
N VAL A 164 -28.61 -12.65 30.25
CA VAL A 164 -28.46 -11.94 28.98
C VAL A 164 -28.94 -12.85 27.86
N THR A 165 -29.96 -12.43 27.13
CA THR A 165 -30.47 -13.18 25.99
C THR A 165 -29.66 -12.84 24.75
N VAL A 166 -28.94 -13.82 24.19
CA VAL A 166 -28.27 -13.67 22.91
C VAL A 166 -29.20 -14.14 21.80
N LYS A 167 -29.63 -13.23 20.93
CA LYS A 167 -30.38 -13.57 19.72
C LYS A 167 -29.43 -13.69 18.54
N GLU A 168 -29.42 -14.83 17.87
CA GLU A 168 -28.69 -15.02 16.63
C GLU A 168 -29.60 -14.70 15.44
N THR A 169 -29.12 -13.86 14.53
CA THR A 169 -29.87 -13.46 13.34
C THR A 169 -28.96 -13.56 12.12
N THR A 170 -29.41 -14.26 11.10
CA THR A 170 -28.70 -14.37 9.83
C THR A 170 -29.10 -13.22 8.92
N VAL A 171 -28.14 -12.47 8.40
CA VAL A 171 -28.32 -11.42 7.38
C VAL A 171 -27.76 -11.92 6.07
N MET A 172 -28.60 -11.92 5.03
CA MET A 172 -28.21 -12.32 3.68
C MET A 172 -27.59 -11.12 2.97
N ILE A 173 -26.41 -11.31 2.39
CA ILE A 173 -25.72 -10.26 1.63
C ILE A 173 -25.47 -10.78 0.21
N PRO A 174 -25.89 -10.05 -0.83
CA PRO A 174 -25.50 -10.38 -2.19
C PRO A 174 -24.00 -10.20 -2.38
N THR A 175 -23.38 -11.12 -3.11
CA THR A 175 -21.95 -11.05 -3.48
C THR A 175 -21.64 -9.76 -4.27
N VAL A 176 -22.61 -9.27 -5.04
CA VAL A 176 -22.52 -8.02 -5.79
C VAL A 176 -23.84 -7.25 -5.64
N PHE A 177 -23.77 -5.99 -5.21
CA PHE A 177 -24.94 -5.11 -5.21
C PHE A 177 -25.21 -4.59 -6.62
N GLN A 178 -26.39 -4.90 -7.15
CA GLN A 178 -26.82 -4.52 -8.50
C GLN A 178 -27.58 -3.19 -8.54
N SER A 179 -28.02 -2.68 -7.39
CA SER A 179 -28.77 -1.42 -7.31
C SER A 179 -28.63 -0.74 -5.95
N ALA A 180 -28.82 0.58 -5.92
CA ALA A 180 -28.84 1.36 -4.68
C ALA A 180 -29.95 0.89 -3.72
N SER A 181 -31.10 0.41 -4.24
CA SER A 181 -32.19 -0.08 -3.42
C SER A 181 -31.85 -1.34 -2.62
N GLN A 182 -30.93 -2.18 -3.09
CA GLN A 182 -30.43 -3.33 -2.34
C GLN A 182 -29.59 -2.89 -1.13
N ILE A 183 -28.80 -1.85 -1.30
CA ILE A 183 -28.02 -1.25 -0.21
C ILE A 183 -28.96 -0.62 0.83
N GLU A 184 -29.96 0.12 0.39
CA GLU A 184 -30.96 0.75 1.27
C GLU A 184 -31.74 -0.31 2.07
N THR A 185 -32.11 -1.43 1.46
CA THR A 185 -32.78 -2.55 2.12
C THR A 185 -31.89 -3.16 3.20
N LEU A 186 -30.62 -3.41 2.91
CA LEU A 186 -29.65 -3.92 3.89
C LEU A 186 -29.46 -2.96 5.06
N VAL A 187 -29.34 -1.66 4.78
CA VAL A 187 -29.20 -0.62 5.82
C VAL A 187 -30.45 -0.55 6.70
N ALA A 188 -31.65 -0.66 6.12
CA ALA A 188 -32.91 -0.68 6.87
C ALA A 188 -33.00 -1.90 7.80
N GLU A 189 -32.56 -3.08 7.32
CA GLU A 189 -32.54 -4.32 8.10
C GLU A 189 -31.54 -4.21 9.27
N LEU A 190 -30.35 -3.70 9.04
CA LEU A 190 -29.35 -3.45 10.08
C LEU A 190 -29.85 -2.43 11.13
N ASN A 191 -30.52 -1.38 10.70
CA ASN A 191 -31.11 -0.39 11.61
C ASN A 191 -32.24 -0.99 12.47
N LYS A 192 -33.04 -1.90 11.88
CA LYS A 192 -34.06 -2.65 12.64
C LYS A 192 -33.42 -3.56 13.69
N LEU A 193 -32.33 -4.24 13.37
CA LEU A 193 -31.58 -5.04 14.33
C LEU A 193 -30.97 -4.17 15.43
N ARG A 194 -30.42 -3.01 15.07
CA ARG A 194 -29.88 -2.05 16.02
C ARG A 194 -30.93 -1.59 17.05
N SER A 195 -32.18 -1.37 16.63
CA SER A 195 -33.26 -0.96 17.53
C SER A 195 -33.70 -2.03 18.53
N GLN A 196 -33.29 -3.30 18.32
CA GLN A 196 -33.62 -4.43 19.22
C GLN A 196 -32.53 -4.67 20.26
N ILE A 197 -31.40 -3.95 20.19
CA ILE A 197 -30.32 -4.05 21.16
C ILE A 197 -30.68 -3.21 22.40
N ASP A 198 -30.79 -3.86 23.54
CA ASP A 198 -30.97 -3.21 24.84
C ASP A 198 -29.93 -3.71 25.86
N LYS A 199 -30.05 -3.27 27.12
CA LYS A 199 -29.10 -3.67 28.18
C LYS A 199 -29.08 -5.18 28.46
N LYS A 200 -30.11 -5.91 28.07
CA LYS A 200 -30.28 -7.37 28.33
C LYS A 200 -30.28 -8.22 27.05
N THR A 201 -30.29 -7.59 25.87
CA THR A 201 -30.35 -8.28 24.57
C THR A 201 -29.09 -8.02 23.75
N ARG A 202 -28.39 -9.07 23.39
CA ARG A 202 -27.28 -9.05 22.43
C ARG A 202 -27.73 -9.70 21.13
N ILE A 203 -27.31 -9.14 19.98
CA ILE A 203 -27.61 -9.71 18.67
C ILE A 203 -26.27 -10.18 18.06
N ARG A 204 -26.21 -11.47 17.74
CA ARG A 204 -25.14 -12.05 16.95
C ARG A 204 -25.59 -12.10 15.50
N ILE A 205 -24.91 -11.33 14.63
CA ILE A 205 -25.19 -11.33 13.20
C ILE A 205 -24.28 -12.36 12.52
N VAL A 206 -24.91 -13.30 11.81
CA VAL A 206 -24.22 -14.25 10.95
C VAL A 206 -24.48 -13.84 9.52
N TRP A 207 -23.41 -13.50 8.82
CA TRP A 207 -23.47 -13.10 7.42
C TRP A 207 -23.51 -14.35 6.52
N LYS A 208 -24.40 -14.35 5.55
CA LYS A 208 -24.48 -15.41 4.54
C LYS A 208 -24.49 -14.77 3.17
N GLU A 209 -23.49 -15.10 2.36
CA GLU A 209 -23.44 -14.66 0.96
C GLU A 209 -24.52 -15.41 0.15
N ILE A 210 -25.15 -14.66 -0.74
CA ILE A 210 -26.07 -15.20 -1.74
C ILE A 210 -25.60 -14.77 -3.12
N ASP A 211 -25.48 -15.74 -4.02
CA ASP A 211 -25.11 -15.54 -5.43
C ASP A 211 -26.22 -14.83 -6.22
#